data_1825b130be6e942ab7aba52c3e0a18c7
#
_entry.id   1825b130be6e942ab7aba52c3e0a18c7
#
_cell.length_a   1.000
_cell.length_b   1.000
_cell.length_c   1.000
_cell.angle_alpha   90.00
_cell.angle_beta   90.00
_cell.angle_gamma   90.00
#
_symmetry.space_group_name_H-M   'P 1'
#
loop_
_entity.id
_entity.type
_entity.pdbx_description
1 polymer ?
#
loop_
_entity_poly.entity_id
_entity_poly.type
_entity_poly.pdbx_seq_one_letter_code
_entity_poly.pdbx_strand_id
1 'polypeptide(L)'
;MGATPDYPAAHGLLAGRTVLITAAAGTGIGFATAKRAMEEGATVVISDAHERRLGEAADQLADLFGTRPLAVPCDVTVEEQVQHLVDATVAEHGGLDVLVNNAGLGGTANVVDMTDEQWGKVLDVTLNGTFRMTRAALRAMQERGTGVIVNNASVIGWRAQQGQAHDADRGCKQAHEHR
;
A
#
# COMPACT_ATOMS: atom_id res chain seq x y z
N MET A 1 25.97 20.70 10.57
CA MET A 1 24.84 19.76 10.43
C MET A 1 23.60 20.57 10.76
N GLY A 2 22.65 20.70 9.85
CA GLY A 2 21.37 21.36 10.12
C GLY A 2 20.56 20.54 11.13
N ALA A 3 19.79 21.19 12.00
CA ALA A 3 18.89 20.48 12.92
C ALA A 3 17.89 19.65 12.11
N THR A 4 17.58 18.44 12.58
CA THR A 4 16.47 17.66 12.02
C THR A 4 15.19 18.46 12.24
N PRO A 5 14.36 18.69 11.20
CA PRO A 5 13.10 19.41 11.38
C PRO A 5 12.19 18.64 12.34
N ASP A 6 11.39 19.39 13.09
CA ASP A 6 10.41 18.82 14.00
C ASP A 6 9.40 17.96 13.24
N TYR A 7 8.94 16.88 13.88
CA TYR A 7 7.90 16.04 13.31
C TYR A 7 6.59 16.87 13.19
N PRO A 8 5.96 16.93 12.00
CA PRO A 8 4.82 17.80 11.78
C PRO A 8 3.62 17.37 12.62
N ALA A 9 2.97 18.33 13.26
CA ALA A 9 1.72 18.10 13.99
C ALA A 9 0.62 17.56 13.06
N ALA A 10 -0.34 16.83 13.63
CA ALA A 10 -1.52 16.39 12.92
C ALA A 10 -2.52 17.56 12.78
N HIS A 11 -3.24 17.58 11.65
CA HIS A 11 -4.22 18.62 11.32
C HIS A 11 -5.64 18.08 11.12
N GLY A 12 -5.86 16.76 11.30
CA GLY A 12 -7.15 16.12 11.12
C GLY A 12 -7.58 16.00 9.65
N LEU A 13 -6.61 15.97 8.72
CA LEU A 13 -6.87 15.97 7.27
C LEU A 13 -7.65 14.75 6.78
N LEU A 14 -7.59 13.64 7.54
CA LEU A 14 -8.26 12.38 7.19
C LEU A 14 -9.38 12.01 8.16
N ALA A 15 -9.85 12.97 8.95
CA ALA A 15 -10.95 12.73 9.90
C ALA A 15 -12.19 12.18 9.18
N GLY A 16 -12.70 11.03 9.67
CA GLY A 16 -13.86 10.33 9.10
C GLY A 16 -13.60 9.64 7.74
N ARG A 17 -12.34 9.48 7.34
CA ARG A 17 -11.96 8.72 6.13
C ARG A 17 -11.48 7.32 6.46
N THR A 18 -11.89 6.36 5.66
CA THR A 18 -11.38 4.99 5.69
C THR A 18 -10.23 4.84 4.71
N VAL A 19 -9.04 4.51 5.22
CA VAL A 19 -7.79 4.39 4.46
C VAL A 19 -7.29 2.96 4.51
N LEU A 20 -7.15 2.30 3.37
CA LEU A 20 -6.59 0.96 3.20
C LEU A 20 -5.15 1.05 2.67
N ILE A 21 -4.20 0.43 3.36
CA ILE A 21 -2.79 0.42 2.99
C ILE A 21 -2.29 -1.00 2.81
N THR A 22 -1.71 -1.32 1.64
CA THR A 22 -1.10 -2.62 1.37
C THR A 22 0.38 -2.66 1.77
N ALA A 23 0.90 -3.85 2.11
CA ALA A 23 2.27 -4.07 2.60
C ALA A 23 2.63 -3.13 3.78
N ALA A 24 1.76 -3.10 4.78
CA ALA A 24 1.88 -2.21 5.93
C ALA A 24 2.52 -2.89 7.16
N ALA A 25 2.94 -4.14 7.06
CA ALA A 25 3.66 -4.83 8.13
C ALA A 25 5.13 -4.38 8.23
N GLY A 26 5.64 -4.33 9.45
CA GLY A 26 7.03 -3.98 9.74
C GLY A 26 7.25 -2.48 9.90
N THR A 27 8.43 -1.98 9.50
CA THR A 27 8.90 -0.60 9.77
C THR A 27 9.05 0.25 8.51
N GLY A 28 8.48 -0.19 7.41
CA GLY A 28 8.61 0.46 6.09
C GLY A 28 7.62 1.60 5.85
N ILE A 29 7.55 2.01 4.58
CA ILE A 29 6.71 3.11 4.12
C ILE A 29 5.23 2.85 4.44
N GLY A 30 4.74 1.62 4.23
CA GLY A 30 3.35 1.27 4.51
C GLY A 30 2.97 1.47 5.97
N PHE A 31 3.80 1.03 6.93
CA PHE A 31 3.58 1.26 8.35
C PHE A 31 3.61 2.75 8.72
N ALA A 32 4.61 3.49 8.19
CA ALA A 32 4.71 4.93 8.43
C ALA A 32 3.49 5.69 7.87
N THR A 33 2.97 5.25 6.71
CA THR A 33 1.74 5.79 6.11
C THR A 33 0.52 5.49 6.99
N ALA A 34 0.39 4.26 7.49
CA ALA A 34 -0.70 3.87 8.39
C ALA A 34 -0.67 4.70 9.69
N LYS A 35 0.52 4.81 10.30
CA LYS A 35 0.73 5.64 11.48
C LYS A 35 0.32 7.08 11.22
N ARG A 36 0.79 7.70 10.14
CA ARG A 36 0.45 9.08 9.81
C ARG A 36 -1.05 9.25 9.51
N ALA A 37 -1.67 8.32 8.81
CA ALA A 37 -3.10 8.37 8.54
C ALA A 37 -3.93 8.34 9.85
N MET A 38 -3.54 7.52 10.83
CA MET A 38 -4.18 7.50 12.15
C MET A 38 -3.97 8.82 12.91
N GLU A 39 -2.78 9.41 12.84
CA GLU A 39 -2.52 10.74 13.42
C GLU A 39 -3.45 11.81 12.82
N GLU A 40 -3.73 11.72 11.52
CA GLU A 40 -4.64 12.63 10.81
C GLU A 40 -6.14 12.29 10.99
N GLY A 41 -6.46 11.33 11.87
CA GLY A 41 -7.83 10.98 12.23
C GLY A 41 -8.53 10.00 11.32
N ALA A 42 -7.78 9.25 10.49
CA ALA A 42 -8.36 8.22 9.65
C ALA A 42 -8.74 6.97 10.45
N THR A 43 -9.77 6.27 9.97
CA THR A 43 -9.98 4.85 10.22
C THR A 43 -9.06 4.07 9.27
N VAL A 44 -8.14 3.29 9.82
CA VAL A 44 -7.10 2.63 9.02
C VAL A 44 -7.31 1.13 8.94
N VAL A 45 -7.17 0.59 7.74
CA VAL A 45 -7.08 -0.85 7.47
C VAL A 45 -5.69 -1.13 6.92
N ILE A 46 -5.01 -2.11 7.49
CA ILE A 46 -3.68 -2.53 7.06
C ILE A 46 -3.70 -3.95 6.52
N SER A 47 -2.87 -4.19 5.52
CA SER A 47 -2.74 -5.49 4.89
C SER A 47 -1.28 -5.84 4.57
N ASP A 48 -0.96 -7.12 4.64
CA ASP A 48 0.34 -7.67 4.23
C ASP A 48 0.18 -9.18 3.95
N ALA A 49 1.07 -9.73 3.13
CA ALA A 49 1.14 -11.17 2.90
C ALA A 49 1.70 -11.95 4.12
N HIS A 50 2.38 -11.27 5.04
CA HIS A 50 2.98 -11.86 6.23
C HIS A 50 2.09 -11.67 7.47
N GLU A 51 1.18 -12.60 7.70
CA GLU A 51 0.16 -12.53 8.75
C GLU A 51 0.71 -12.21 10.15
N ARG A 52 1.80 -12.90 10.59
CA ARG A 52 2.40 -12.63 11.90
C ARG A 52 2.89 -11.17 12.03
N ARG A 53 3.66 -10.68 11.05
CA ARG A 53 4.16 -9.30 11.05
C ARG A 53 3.03 -8.28 10.93
N LEU A 54 1.96 -8.62 10.23
CA LEU A 54 0.76 -7.79 10.13
C LEU A 54 0.08 -7.64 11.49
N GLY A 55 -0.07 -8.74 12.25
CA GLY A 55 -0.57 -8.72 13.62
C GLY A 55 0.28 -7.84 14.54
N GLU A 56 1.60 -8.01 14.52
CA GLU A 56 2.56 -7.20 15.28
C GLU A 56 2.45 -5.71 14.94
N ALA A 57 2.28 -5.36 13.67
CA ALA A 57 2.09 -3.98 13.23
C ALA A 57 0.76 -3.39 13.74
N ALA A 58 -0.32 -4.17 13.69
CA ALA A 58 -1.61 -3.75 14.23
C ALA A 58 -1.55 -3.49 15.74
N ASP A 59 -0.84 -4.35 16.49
CA ASP A 59 -0.66 -4.20 17.94
C ASP A 59 0.18 -2.95 18.26
N GLN A 60 1.26 -2.68 17.51
CA GLN A 60 2.05 -1.46 17.66
C GLN A 60 1.23 -0.19 17.40
N LEU A 61 0.36 -0.20 16.39
CA LEU A 61 -0.53 0.92 16.12
C LEU A 61 -1.58 1.08 17.24
N ALA A 62 -2.09 -0.03 17.77
CA ALA A 62 -3.00 0.00 18.90
C ALA A 62 -2.35 0.61 20.16
N ASP A 63 -1.11 0.27 20.45
CA ASP A 63 -0.34 0.83 21.56
C ASP A 63 -0.13 2.36 21.42
N LEU A 64 0.07 2.82 20.18
CA LEU A 64 0.30 4.24 19.90
C LEU A 64 -0.99 5.09 19.94
N PHE A 65 -2.11 4.54 19.50
CA PHE A 65 -3.36 5.32 19.27
C PHE A 65 -4.54 4.88 20.12
N GLY A 66 -4.40 3.83 20.92
CA GLY A 66 -5.49 3.28 21.72
C GLY A 66 -6.58 2.56 20.92
N THR A 67 -6.43 2.46 19.62
CA THR A 67 -7.37 1.76 18.71
C THR A 67 -6.61 0.87 17.75
N ARG A 68 -6.99 -0.40 17.69
CA ARG A 68 -6.37 -1.38 16.79
C ARG A 68 -6.97 -1.25 15.40
N PRO A 69 -6.16 -1.02 14.35
CA PRO A 69 -6.67 -1.02 12.98
C PRO A 69 -7.13 -2.42 12.57
N LEU A 70 -8.09 -2.50 11.65
CA LEU A 70 -8.43 -3.75 10.99
C LEU A 70 -7.21 -4.24 10.22
N ALA A 71 -6.82 -5.48 10.48
CA ALA A 71 -5.65 -6.12 9.86
C ALA A 71 -6.10 -7.35 9.08
N VAL A 72 -6.01 -7.30 7.75
CA VAL A 72 -6.47 -8.38 6.86
C VAL A 72 -5.28 -8.92 6.08
N PRO A 73 -4.91 -10.19 6.25
CA PRO A 73 -3.87 -10.81 5.44
C PRO A 73 -4.27 -10.81 3.96
N CYS A 74 -3.34 -10.40 3.09
CA CYS A 74 -3.58 -10.41 1.65
C CYS A 74 -2.27 -10.48 0.87
N ASP A 75 -2.16 -11.49 0.03
CA ASP A 75 -1.21 -11.52 -1.07
C ASP A 75 -1.88 -10.87 -2.29
N VAL A 76 -1.35 -9.74 -2.73
CA VAL A 76 -1.89 -8.96 -3.86
C VAL A 76 -1.79 -9.68 -5.21
N THR A 77 -1.09 -10.82 -5.26
CA THR A 77 -1.05 -11.69 -6.45
C THR A 77 -2.25 -12.61 -6.56
N VAL A 78 -3.06 -12.73 -5.49
CA VAL A 78 -4.23 -13.60 -5.40
C VAL A 78 -5.51 -12.79 -5.42
N GLU A 79 -6.26 -12.87 -6.51
CA GLU A 79 -7.47 -12.05 -6.75
C GLU A 79 -8.52 -12.22 -5.64
N GLU A 80 -8.75 -13.44 -5.17
CA GLU A 80 -9.74 -13.74 -4.13
C GLU A 80 -9.39 -13.06 -2.80
N GLN A 81 -8.09 -12.99 -2.46
CA GLN A 81 -7.63 -12.30 -1.24
C GLN A 81 -7.76 -10.79 -1.38
N VAL A 82 -7.49 -10.25 -2.57
CA VAL A 82 -7.68 -8.83 -2.88
C VAL A 82 -9.15 -8.45 -2.74
N GLN A 83 -10.05 -9.22 -3.32
CA GLN A 83 -11.48 -8.96 -3.20
C GLN A 83 -11.94 -9.06 -1.74
N HIS A 84 -11.52 -10.11 -1.01
CA HIS A 84 -11.84 -10.27 0.40
C HIS A 84 -11.37 -9.08 1.25
N LEU A 85 -10.17 -8.56 1.00
CA LEU A 85 -9.63 -7.41 1.72
C LEU A 85 -10.50 -6.16 1.54
N VAL A 86 -10.92 -5.87 0.32
CA VAL A 86 -11.78 -4.71 0.04
C VAL A 86 -13.17 -4.92 0.63
N ASP A 87 -13.77 -6.13 0.48
CA ASP A 87 -15.08 -6.47 1.03
C ASP A 87 -15.09 -6.37 2.56
N ALA A 88 -14.05 -6.89 3.24
CA ALA A 88 -13.90 -6.79 4.69
C ALA A 88 -13.77 -5.32 5.13
N THR A 89 -13.05 -4.49 4.37
CA THR A 89 -12.94 -3.06 4.64
C THR A 89 -14.30 -2.37 4.58
N VAL A 90 -15.05 -2.64 3.51
CA VAL A 90 -16.39 -2.04 3.31
C VAL A 90 -17.39 -2.54 4.35
N ALA A 91 -17.36 -3.84 4.68
CA ALA A 91 -18.26 -4.43 5.67
C ALA A 91 -18.04 -3.84 7.08
N GLU A 92 -16.78 -3.67 7.49
CA GLU A 92 -16.43 -3.18 8.83
C GLU A 92 -16.64 -1.67 8.98
N HIS A 93 -16.31 -0.88 7.93
CA HIS A 93 -16.26 0.59 8.04
C HIS A 93 -17.29 1.33 7.16
N GLY A 94 -18.15 0.60 6.44
CA GLY A 94 -19.18 1.19 5.59
C GLY A 94 -18.68 1.78 4.28
N GLY A 95 -17.39 1.63 3.96
CA GLY A 95 -16.82 2.08 2.69
C GLY A 95 -15.32 2.24 2.70
N LEU A 96 -14.77 2.57 1.54
CA LEU A 96 -13.35 2.82 1.30
C LEU A 96 -13.19 4.21 0.67
N ASP A 97 -12.48 5.12 1.35
CA ASP A 97 -12.23 6.47 0.83
C ASP A 97 -10.85 6.59 0.14
N VAL A 98 -9.84 5.91 0.69
CA VAL A 98 -8.47 5.99 0.16
C VAL A 98 -7.85 4.61 0.09
N LEU A 99 -7.31 4.25 -1.07
CA LEU A 99 -6.43 3.09 -1.25
C LEU A 99 -4.99 3.59 -1.41
N VAL A 100 -4.06 3.04 -0.62
CA VAL A 100 -2.61 3.22 -0.79
C VAL A 100 -2.00 1.92 -1.28
N ASN A 101 -1.69 1.84 -2.57
CA ASN A 101 -0.96 0.76 -3.20
C ASN A 101 0.52 0.87 -2.87
N ASN A 102 0.93 0.26 -1.76
CA ASN A 102 2.32 0.25 -1.32
C ASN A 102 2.99 -1.12 -1.52
N ALA A 103 2.22 -2.19 -1.70
CA ALA A 103 2.78 -3.50 -1.99
C ALA A 103 3.71 -3.44 -3.22
N GLY A 104 4.90 -3.99 -3.07
CA GLY A 104 5.89 -4.03 -4.11
C GLY A 104 7.04 -4.94 -3.73
N LEU A 105 7.63 -5.56 -4.71
CA LEU A 105 8.78 -6.42 -4.57
C LEU A 105 9.92 -5.84 -5.39
N GLY A 106 11.10 -5.78 -4.81
CA GLY A 106 12.33 -5.40 -5.49
C GLY A 106 13.31 -6.55 -5.48
N GLY A 107 14.42 -6.37 -6.17
CA GLY A 107 15.52 -7.30 -6.18
C GLY A 107 16.74 -6.68 -6.88
N THR A 108 17.84 -7.39 -6.90
CA THR A 108 19.03 -6.98 -7.66
C THR A 108 19.52 -8.17 -8.46
N ALA A 109 19.44 -8.06 -9.78
CA ALA A 109 20.00 -9.04 -10.71
C ALA A 109 20.38 -8.33 -12.00
N ASN A 110 21.51 -8.72 -12.61
CA ASN A 110 21.81 -8.25 -13.96
C ASN A 110 20.80 -8.84 -14.94
N VAL A 111 20.41 -8.07 -15.94
CA VAL A 111 19.42 -8.53 -16.96
C VAL A 111 19.83 -9.86 -17.58
N VAL A 112 21.13 -10.03 -17.87
CA VAL A 112 21.67 -11.24 -18.52
C VAL A 112 21.60 -12.49 -17.65
N ASP A 113 21.49 -12.32 -16.33
CA ASP A 113 21.44 -13.38 -15.32
C ASP A 113 20.04 -13.55 -14.72
N MET A 114 19.09 -12.67 -15.05
CA MET A 114 17.75 -12.66 -14.48
C MET A 114 16.89 -13.77 -15.11
N THR A 115 16.25 -14.57 -14.27
CA THR A 115 15.31 -15.59 -14.74
C THR A 115 13.93 -15.00 -15.03
N ASP A 116 13.17 -15.65 -15.91
CA ASP A 116 11.78 -15.29 -16.19
C ASP A 116 10.90 -15.33 -14.92
N GLU A 117 11.21 -16.25 -13.99
CA GLU A 117 10.52 -16.34 -12.71
C GLU A 117 10.79 -15.11 -11.83
N GLN A 118 12.05 -14.67 -11.74
CA GLN A 118 12.40 -13.46 -10.98
C GLN A 118 11.70 -12.23 -11.57
N TRP A 119 11.76 -12.08 -12.88
CA TRP A 119 11.07 -11.01 -13.61
C TRP A 119 9.56 -11.06 -13.35
N GLY A 120 8.94 -12.20 -13.64
CA GLY A 120 7.49 -12.39 -13.51
C GLY A 120 6.98 -12.14 -12.09
N LYS A 121 7.71 -12.59 -11.08
CA LYS A 121 7.34 -12.39 -9.67
C LYS A 121 7.31 -10.92 -9.28
N VAL A 122 8.30 -10.13 -9.69
CA VAL A 122 8.34 -8.69 -9.38
C VAL A 122 7.17 -7.98 -10.07
N LEU A 123 6.93 -8.27 -11.37
CA LEU A 123 5.80 -7.70 -12.10
C LEU A 123 4.46 -8.09 -11.48
N ASP A 124 4.31 -9.34 -11.07
CA ASP A 124 3.02 -9.81 -10.54
C ASP A 124 2.68 -9.15 -9.21
N VAL A 125 3.63 -9.00 -8.30
CA VAL A 125 3.41 -8.27 -7.04
C VAL A 125 3.23 -6.78 -7.30
N THR A 126 4.14 -6.16 -8.05
CA THR A 126 4.27 -4.70 -8.09
C THR A 126 3.27 -4.07 -9.06
N LEU A 127 3.15 -4.59 -10.27
CA LEU A 127 2.27 -4.05 -11.32
C LEU A 127 0.88 -4.69 -11.29
N ASN A 128 0.80 -6.03 -11.42
CA ASN A 128 -0.48 -6.72 -11.46
C ASN A 128 -1.21 -6.64 -10.12
N GLY A 129 -0.47 -6.68 -8.99
CA GLY A 129 -1.06 -6.49 -7.66
C GLY A 129 -1.66 -5.10 -7.50
N THR A 130 -0.97 -4.05 -7.96
CA THR A 130 -1.52 -2.69 -8.00
C THR A 130 -2.78 -2.62 -8.87
N PHE A 131 -2.79 -3.27 -10.04
CA PHE A 131 -3.97 -3.33 -10.91
C PHE A 131 -5.15 -4.04 -10.24
N ARG A 132 -4.92 -5.21 -9.61
CA ARG A 132 -5.97 -5.97 -8.90
C ARG A 132 -6.58 -5.14 -7.78
N MET A 133 -5.74 -4.57 -6.91
CA MET A 133 -6.17 -3.70 -5.80
C MET A 133 -6.93 -2.47 -6.28
N THR A 134 -6.43 -1.79 -7.31
CA THR A 134 -7.08 -0.63 -7.93
C THR A 134 -8.45 -1.00 -8.47
N ARG A 135 -8.57 -2.12 -9.18
CA ARG A 135 -9.84 -2.61 -9.74
C ARG A 135 -10.86 -2.91 -8.65
N ALA A 136 -10.46 -3.61 -7.59
CA ALA A 136 -11.35 -3.94 -6.47
C ALA A 136 -11.80 -2.67 -5.73
N ALA A 137 -10.87 -1.77 -5.41
CA ALA A 137 -11.17 -0.51 -4.74
C ALA A 137 -12.09 0.39 -5.57
N LEU A 138 -11.84 0.52 -6.88
CA LEU A 138 -12.69 1.33 -7.77
C LEU A 138 -14.12 0.84 -7.80
N ARG A 139 -14.37 -0.47 -7.78
CA ARG A 139 -15.74 -0.99 -7.69
C ARG A 139 -16.47 -0.50 -6.44
N ALA A 140 -15.81 -0.59 -5.27
CA ALA A 140 -16.37 -0.09 -4.02
C ALA A 140 -16.53 1.44 -3.98
N MET A 141 -15.57 2.18 -4.57
CA MET A 141 -15.61 3.66 -4.63
C MET A 141 -16.67 4.18 -5.60
N GLN A 142 -16.89 3.50 -6.74
CA GLN A 142 -17.89 3.88 -7.74
C GLN A 142 -19.32 3.86 -7.17
N GLU A 143 -19.66 2.92 -6.31
CA GLU A 143 -20.96 2.86 -5.65
C GLU A 143 -21.23 4.09 -4.77
N ARG A 144 -20.16 4.68 -4.22
CA ARG A 144 -20.22 5.89 -3.39
C ARG A 144 -20.00 7.19 -4.17
N GLY A 145 -19.54 7.10 -5.42
CA GLY A 145 -19.23 8.23 -6.28
C GLY A 145 -17.99 9.04 -5.84
N THR A 146 -17.15 8.51 -4.95
CA THR A 146 -15.94 9.21 -4.43
C THR A 146 -14.87 8.21 -4.01
N GLY A 147 -13.61 8.61 -4.14
CA GLY A 147 -12.46 7.84 -3.70
C GLY A 147 -11.14 8.41 -4.21
N VAL A 148 -10.05 8.04 -3.56
CA VAL A 148 -8.69 8.42 -3.95
C VAL A 148 -7.80 7.18 -3.96
N ILE A 149 -6.97 7.04 -4.98
CA ILE A 149 -5.97 5.98 -5.07
C ILE A 149 -4.59 6.60 -5.14
N VAL A 150 -3.73 6.19 -4.21
CA VAL A 150 -2.31 6.60 -4.14
C VAL A 150 -1.45 5.41 -4.50
N ASN A 151 -0.62 5.53 -5.53
CA ASN A 151 0.33 4.51 -5.93
C ASN A 151 1.73 4.89 -5.46
N ASN A 152 2.32 4.08 -4.56
CA ASN A 152 3.70 4.29 -4.15
C ASN A 152 4.64 3.79 -5.24
N ALA A 153 5.09 4.71 -6.09
CA ALA A 153 6.00 4.46 -7.20
C ALA A 153 7.47 4.46 -6.74
N SER A 154 8.42 4.54 -7.65
CA SER A 154 9.84 4.56 -7.34
C SER A 154 10.60 5.53 -8.25
N VAL A 155 11.68 6.11 -7.70
CA VAL A 155 12.66 6.89 -8.48
C VAL A 155 13.26 6.09 -9.65
N ILE A 156 13.27 4.78 -9.58
CA ILE A 156 13.77 3.90 -10.64
C ILE A 156 12.92 3.96 -11.91
N GLY A 157 11.66 4.39 -11.81
CA GLY A 157 10.84 4.72 -12.97
C GLY A 157 11.35 5.91 -13.80
N TRP A 158 12.26 6.72 -13.23
CA TRP A 158 12.86 7.91 -13.89
C TRP A 158 14.33 7.73 -14.17
N ARG A 159 15.01 6.92 -13.39
CA ARG A 159 16.48 6.75 -13.41
C ARG A 159 16.81 5.28 -13.51
N ALA A 160 17.55 4.91 -14.55
CA ALA A 160 18.10 3.57 -14.65
C ALA A 160 19.04 3.30 -13.46
N GLN A 161 18.91 2.13 -12.87
CA GLN A 161 19.82 1.62 -11.85
C GLN A 161 20.31 0.25 -12.27
N GLN A 162 21.62 0.04 -12.16
CA GLN A 162 22.23 -1.24 -12.50
C GLN A 162 21.63 -2.37 -11.65
N GLY A 163 21.28 -3.49 -12.29
CA GLY A 163 20.73 -4.66 -11.63
C GLY A 163 19.26 -4.55 -11.20
N GLN A 164 18.52 -3.53 -11.67
CA GLN A 164 17.10 -3.33 -11.32
C GLN A 164 16.21 -3.12 -12.55
N ALA A 165 16.45 -3.88 -13.61
CA ALA A 165 15.66 -3.77 -14.84
C ALA A 165 14.16 -4.09 -14.64
N HIS A 166 13.84 -5.03 -13.75
CA HIS A 166 12.48 -5.43 -13.38
C HIS A 166 11.73 -4.40 -12.52
N ASP A 167 12.43 -3.43 -11.95
CA ASP A 167 11.81 -2.34 -11.19
C ASP A 167 11.37 -1.16 -12.08
N ALA A 168 11.67 -1.20 -13.38
CA ALA A 168 11.22 -0.19 -14.34
C ALA A 168 9.67 -0.12 -14.47
N ASP A 169 8.96 -1.18 -14.10
CA ASP A 169 7.50 -1.23 -14.01
C ASP A 169 6.92 -0.26 -12.95
N ARG A 170 7.72 0.12 -11.96
CA ARG A 170 7.31 1.13 -10.98
C ARG A 170 7.03 2.49 -11.62
N GLY A 171 7.58 2.77 -12.79
CA GLY A 171 7.21 3.91 -13.63
C GLY A 171 5.79 3.80 -14.19
N CYS A 172 5.29 2.60 -14.44
CA CYS A 172 3.92 2.39 -14.90
C CYS A 172 2.87 2.78 -13.86
N LYS A 173 3.19 2.70 -12.56
CA LYS A 173 2.31 3.19 -11.49
C LYS A 173 2.06 4.70 -11.57
N GLN A 174 3.04 5.47 -12.04
CA GLN A 174 2.93 6.92 -12.19
C GLN A 174 2.03 7.36 -13.35
N ALA A 175 1.93 6.55 -14.41
CA ALA A 175 1.15 6.91 -15.59
C ALA A 175 -0.38 7.00 -15.32
N HIS A 176 -0.86 6.50 -14.19
CA HIS A 176 -2.28 6.52 -13.82
C HIS A 176 -2.68 7.68 -12.90
N GLU A 177 -1.74 8.53 -12.49
CA GLU A 177 -2.00 9.65 -11.55
C GLU A 177 -2.48 10.96 -12.22
N HIS A 178 -2.59 10.99 -13.56
CA HIS A 178 -2.88 12.23 -14.30
C HIS A 178 -4.26 12.26 -14.98
N ARG A 179 -5.34 11.80 -14.28
CA ARG A 179 -6.71 12.10 -14.76
C ARG A 179 -7.66 12.35 -13.62
#